data_212e1bfba2621bb67145401e27820ab1
#
_entry.id   212e1bfba2621bb67145401e27820ab1
#
_cell.length_a   1.000
_cell.length_b   1.000
_cell.length_c   1.000
_cell.angle_alpha   90.00
_cell.angle_beta   90.00
_cell.angle_gamma   90.00
#
_symmetry.space_group_name_H-M   'P 1'
#
loop_
_entity.id
_entity.type
_entity.pdbx_description
1 polymer ?
#
loop_
_entity_poly.entity_id
_entity_poly.type
_entity_poly.pdbx_seq_one_letter_code
_entity_poly.pdbx_strand_id
1 'polypeptide(L)'
;MTGAVIKLHEISSGIRCSTMGADKMKATEIGSVIELSRDQWDGHKAYISDYPGLLEAVQKYTWTYSGGEHPYLRSSKLKTSLHKFVLAFLYGADNLEKMLLPDNIIEHLDNNGLNCSYDNLHILSSDRNKGKAFLIDKEVDKFHGIPLFITDVFYSHNRRYYQMQITFNYDL
;
A
#
# COMPACT_ATOMS: atom_id res chain seq x y z
N MET A 1 20.04 13.25 -6.08
CA MET A 1 18.89 13.39 -5.17
C MET A 1 19.03 12.28 -4.15
N THR A 2 19.33 12.62 -2.90
CA THR A 2 19.62 11.68 -1.83
C THR A 2 18.31 11.10 -1.30
N GLY A 3 18.03 9.85 -1.64
CA GLY A 3 16.93 9.08 -1.06
C GLY A 3 17.14 8.89 0.44
N ALA A 4 16.11 9.18 1.24
CA ALA A 4 16.15 8.96 2.67
C ALA A 4 16.12 7.45 2.94
N VAL A 5 17.25 6.90 3.35
CA VAL A 5 17.35 5.51 3.82
C VAL A 5 16.58 5.39 5.12
N ILE A 6 15.56 4.54 5.15
CA ILE A 6 14.83 4.23 6.39
C ILE A 6 15.72 3.29 7.21
N LYS A 7 16.45 3.81 8.18
CA LYS A 7 17.19 3.01 9.16
C LYS A 7 16.20 2.35 10.14
N LEU A 8 15.82 1.12 9.87
CA LEU A 8 14.98 0.30 10.75
C LEU A 8 15.72 -0.18 12.02
N HIS A 9 17.00 0.11 12.16
CA HIS A 9 17.82 -0.34 13.31
C HIS A 9 17.48 0.30 14.67
N GLU A 10 16.63 1.34 14.71
CA GLU A 10 16.27 2.01 15.98
C GLU A 10 14.99 1.48 16.65
N ILE A 11 14.48 0.32 16.24
CA ILE A 11 13.20 -0.21 16.75
C ILE A 11 13.36 -0.86 18.15
N SER A 12 14.59 -0.95 18.69
CA SER A 12 14.89 -1.79 19.89
C SER A 12 15.09 -1.04 21.21
N SER A 13 14.98 0.27 21.30
CA SER A 13 15.18 0.96 22.59
C SER A 13 13.98 1.79 23.01
N GLY A 14 13.42 1.44 24.18
CA GLY A 14 12.23 2.03 24.77
C GLY A 14 12.30 3.54 24.98
N ILE A 15 11.31 4.24 24.44
CA ILE A 15 11.05 5.63 24.78
C ILE A 15 9.65 5.71 25.37
N ARG A 16 9.57 6.14 26.64
CA ARG A 16 8.31 6.50 27.30
C ARG A 16 7.71 7.68 26.56
N CYS A 17 6.53 7.48 25.99
CA CYS A 17 5.73 8.56 25.43
C CYS A 17 4.84 9.14 26.51
N SER A 18 5.15 10.35 26.97
CA SER A 18 4.22 11.22 27.68
C SER A 18 3.71 12.25 26.71
N THR A 19 2.47 12.09 26.21
CA THR A 19 1.79 13.12 25.44
C THR A 19 0.38 13.31 25.92
N MET A 20 0.13 14.53 26.38
CA MET A 20 -1.21 15.07 26.62
C MET A 20 -2.02 15.01 25.30
N GLY A 21 -3.24 14.46 25.36
CA GLY A 21 -4.33 14.81 24.48
C GLY A 21 -4.14 14.61 22.96
N ALA A 22 -3.17 13.84 22.50
CA ALA A 22 -3.07 13.54 21.10
C ALA A 22 -4.13 12.50 20.69
N ASP A 23 -4.94 12.83 19.71
CA ASP A 23 -5.86 11.93 19.04
C ASP A 23 -5.13 10.61 18.68
N LYS A 24 -5.48 9.56 19.41
CA LYS A 24 -4.79 8.26 19.31
C LYS A 24 -5.42 7.46 18.18
N MET A 25 -4.59 6.92 17.31
CA MET A 25 -5.04 6.01 16.26
C MET A 25 -5.74 4.80 16.87
N LYS A 26 -6.97 4.57 16.45
CA LYS A 26 -7.80 3.42 16.83
C LYS A 26 -7.51 2.29 15.83
N ALA A 27 -7.48 1.05 16.32
CA ALA A 27 -7.29 -0.14 15.51
C ALA A 27 -8.38 -1.16 15.85
N THR A 28 -8.99 -1.74 14.83
CA THR A 28 -10.04 -2.77 14.97
C THR A 28 -9.70 -3.94 14.05
N GLU A 29 -9.62 -5.13 14.61
CA GLU A 29 -9.41 -6.35 13.83
C GLU A 29 -10.67 -6.73 13.04
N ILE A 30 -10.51 -6.98 11.74
CA ILE A 30 -11.59 -7.39 10.83
C ILE A 30 -11.07 -8.55 9.98
N GLY A 31 -11.28 -9.77 10.45
CA GLY A 31 -10.76 -10.96 9.78
C GLY A 31 -9.23 -10.97 9.73
N SER A 32 -8.64 -10.96 8.54
CA SER A 32 -7.19 -10.96 8.31
C SER A 32 -6.57 -9.56 8.19
N VAL A 33 -7.38 -8.52 8.36
CA VAL A 33 -6.93 -7.13 8.26
C VAL A 33 -7.24 -6.36 9.53
N ILE A 34 -6.48 -5.31 9.79
CA ILE A 34 -6.69 -4.35 10.86
C ILE A 34 -7.13 -3.04 10.24
N GLU A 35 -8.31 -2.59 10.60
CA GLU A 35 -8.82 -1.27 10.27
C GLU A 35 -8.20 -0.23 11.21
N LEU A 36 -7.61 0.80 10.62
CA LEU A 36 -7.04 1.94 11.32
C LEU A 36 -7.93 3.15 11.11
N SER A 37 -8.21 3.88 12.17
CA SER A 37 -8.97 5.13 12.10
C SER A 37 -8.40 6.17 13.04
N ARG A 38 -8.68 7.44 12.71
CA ARG A 38 -8.28 8.59 13.49
C ARG A 38 -9.25 9.74 13.22
N ASP A 39 -9.61 10.51 14.24
CA ASP A 39 -10.58 11.59 14.08
C ASP A 39 -10.10 12.67 13.07
N GLN A 40 -8.77 12.85 12.94
CA GLN A 40 -8.16 13.78 11.97
C GLN A 40 -8.16 13.27 10.51
N TRP A 41 -8.70 12.10 10.23
CA TRP A 41 -8.78 11.56 8.87
C TRP A 41 -10.17 11.75 8.23
N ASP A 42 -10.96 12.68 8.74
CA ASP A 42 -12.29 13.04 8.21
C ASP A 42 -13.23 11.83 7.98
N GLY A 43 -13.17 10.86 8.90
CA GLY A 43 -13.95 9.63 8.81
C GLY A 43 -13.35 8.57 7.87
N HIS A 44 -12.26 8.86 7.19
CA HIS A 44 -11.57 7.87 6.37
C HIS A 44 -10.89 6.80 7.24
N LYS A 45 -10.81 5.60 6.70
CA LYS A 45 -10.22 4.43 7.34
C LYS A 45 -9.11 3.87 6.46
N ALA A 46 -8.06 3.37 7.08
CA ALA A 46 -7.01 2.66 6.37
C ALA A 46 -6.95 1.20 6.85
N TYR A 47 -6.38 0.35 6.04
CA TYR A 47 -6.31 -1.09 6.31
C TYR A 47 -4.88 -1.57 6.18
N ILE A 48 -4.45 -2.43 7.11
CA ILE A 48 -3.18 -3.16 7.06
C ILE A 48 -3.47 -4.63 7.33
N SER A 49 -2.62 -5.54 6.88
CA SER A 49 -2.74 -6.95 7.24
C SER A 49 -2.48 -7.16 8.73
N ASP A 50 -3.19 -8.12 9.32
CA ASP A 50 -2.87 -8.64 10.64
C ASP A 50 -1.59 -9.49 10.56
N TYR A 51 -0.45 -8.81 10.71
CA TYR A 51 0.87 -9.43 10.67
C TYR A 51 1.60 -9.16 11.99
N PRO A 52 2.28 -10.15 12.57
CA PRO A 52 2.94 -10.01 13.87
C PRO A 52 3.89 -8.80 13.95
N GLY A 53 3.61 -7.89 14.87
CA GLY A 53 4.41 -6.69 15.12
C GLY A 53 4.17 -5.52 14.16
N LEU A 54 3.36 -5.69 13.10
CA LEU A 54 3.10 -4.60 12.14
C LEU A 54 2.27 -3.47 12.76
N LEU A 55 1.21 -3.80 13.49
CA LEU A 55 0.37 -2.80 14.14
C LEU A 55 1.19 -1.95 15.12
N GLU A 56 1.99 -2.59 15.98
CA GLU A 56 2.85 -1.90 16.93
C GLU A 56 3.88 -1.01 16.23
N ALA A 57 4.41 -1.46 15.11
CA ALA A 57 5.35 -0.67 14.31
C ALA A 57 4.67 0.56 13.70
N VAL A 58 3.46 0.42 13.17
CA VAL A 58 2.66 1.51 12.60
C VAL A 58 2.26 2.53 13.68
N GLN A 59 1.84 2.06 14.87
CA GLN A 59 1.40 2.91 15.97
C GLN A 59 2.50 3.77 16.59
N LYS A 60 3.79 3.46 16.35
CA LYS A 60 4.94 4.27 16.81
C LYS A 60 5.02 5.63 16.11
N TYR A 61 4.30 5.81 15.02
CA TYR A 61 4.40 7.00 14.18
C TYR A 61 3.04 7.66 13.98
N THR A 62 3.09 8.97 13.71
CA THR A 62 1.92 9.73 13.33
C THR A 62 1.73 9.66 11.82
N TRP A 63 0.52 9.29 11.42
CA TRP A 63 0.11 9.23 10.03
C TRP A 63 -0.92 10.32 9.77
N THR A 64 -0.71 11.05 8.70
CA THR A 64 -1.59 12.13 8.24
C THR A 64 -2.25 11.71 6.95
N TYR A 65 -3.55 11.94 6.86
CA TYR A 65 -4.32 11.72 5.65
C TYR A 65 -3.95 12.77 4.60
N SER A 66 -3.56 12.31 3.43
CA SER A 66 -3.34 13.14 2.24
C SER A 66 -4.56 12.95 1.34
N GLY A 67 -5.44 13.95 1.31
CA GLY A 67 -6.63 13.94 0.47
C GLY A 67 -6.31 14.03 -1.02
N GLY A 68 -7.34 14.22 -1.85
CA GLY A 68 -7.24 14.35 -3.30
C GLY A 68 -7.81 13.14 -4.03
N GLU A 69 -7.55 13.05 -5.32
CA GLU A 69 -8.05 11.98 -6.19
C GLU A 69 -7.49 10.60 -5.81
N HIS A 70 -6.26 10.56 -5.29
CA HIS A 70 -5.61 9.33 -4.83
C HIS A 70 -5.17 9.48 -3.37
N PRO A 71 -6.09 9.31 -2.40
CA PRO A 71 -5.79 9.51 -0.99
C PRO A 71 -4.86 8.42 -0.44
N TYR A 72 -3.96 8.79 0.46
CA TYR A 72 -3.06 7.87 1.15
C TYR A 72 -2.65 8.42 2.52
N LEU A 73 -2.07 7.58 3.37
CA LEU A 73 -1.47 8.01 4.64
C LEU A 73 0.03 8.25 4.49
N ARG A 74 0.49 9.34 5.09
CA ARG A 74 1.91 9.73 5.09
C ARG A 74 2.40 10.08 6.49
N SER A 75 3.61 9.69 6.82
CA SER A 75 4.32 10.14 8.02
C SER A 75 5.38 11.19 7.67
N SER A 76 5.23 12.38 8.24
CA SER A 76 6.22 13.47 8.08
C SER A 76 7.55 13.11 8.75
N LYS A 77 7.51 12.39 9.89
CA LYS A 77 8.71 11.97 10.63
C LYS A 77 9.53 10.96 9.82
N LEU A 78 8.88 10.00 9.19
CA LEU A 78 9.54 8.99 8.36
C LEU A 78 9.76 9.42 6.92
N LYS A 79 9.11 10.51 6.49
CA LYS A 79 9.09 10.99 5.09
C LYS A 79 8.64 9.90 4.09
N THR A 80 7.73 9.03 4.53
CA THR A 80 7.24 7.90 3.73
C THR A 80 5.72 7.75 3.81
N SER A 81 5.14 7.04 2.87
CA SER A 81 3.74 6.62 2.86
C SER A 81 3.53 5.34 3.65
N LEU A 82 2.29 5.07 4.10
CA LEU A 82 1.96 3.86 4.85
C LEU A 82 2.21 2.58 4.04
N HIS A 83 1.80 2.54 2.78
CA HIS A 83 2.02 1.38 1.91
C HIS A 83 3.52 1.06 1.75
N LYS A 84 4.36 2.09 1.57
CA LYS A 84 5.82 1.89 1.49
C LYS A 84 6.40 1.41 2.82
N PHE A 85 5.89 1.92 3.94
CA PHE A 85 6.29 1.49 5.27
C PHE A 85 5.93 0.01 5.52
N VAL A 86 4.70 -0.39 5.17
CA VAL A 86 4.23 -1.78 5.31
C VAL A 86 5.11 -2.73 4.50
N LEU A 87 5.39 -2.43 3.24
CA LEU A 87 6.27 -3.26 2.43
C LEU A 87 7.72 -3.28 2.95
N ALA A 88 8.23 -2.14 3.45
CA ALA A 88 9.55 -2.10 4.07
C ALA A 88 9.62 -2.94 5.36
N PHE A 89 8.53 -2.98 6.13
CA PHE A 89 8.44 -3.84 7.31
C PHE A 89 8.47 -5.33 6.94
N LEU A 90 7.77 -5.71 5.88
CA LEU A 90 7.64 -7.11 5.45
C LEU A 90 8.87 -7.64 4.72
N TYR A 91 9.47 -6.85 3.84
CA TYR A 91 10.58 -7.28 2.98
C TYR A 91 11.96 -6.84 3.48
N GLY A 92 11.99 -5.88 4.40
CA GLY A 92 13.20 -5.13 4.74
C GLY A 92 13.43 -3.93 3.80
N ALA A 93 13.95 -2.84 4.35
CA ALA A 93 14.11 -1.58 3.61
C ALA A 93 15.03 -1.73 2.39
N ASP A 94 16.18 -2.40 2.57
CA ASP A 94 17.17 -2.58 1.50
C ASP A 94 16.64 -3.45 0.34
N ASN A 95 15.81 -4.45 0.67
CA ASN A 95 15.19 -5.29 -0.35
C ASN A 95 14.10 -4.53 -1.10
N LEU A 96 13.28 -3.76 -0.37
CA LEU A 96 12.27 -2.94 -1.01
C LEU A 96 12.89 -1.90 -1.96
N GLU A 97 14.01 -1.27 -1.58
CA GLU A 97 14.70 -0.34 -2.46
C GLU A 97 15.18 -1.01 -3.76
N LYS A 98 15.69 -2.25 -3.66
CA LYS A 98 16.07 -3.04 -4.85
C LYS A 98 14.86 -3.41 -5.72
N MET A 99 13.72 -3.68 -5.11
CA MET A 99 12.48 -4.00 -5.83
C MET A 99 11.87 -2.77 -6.51
N LEU A 100 12.09 -1.59 -5.94
CA LEU A 100 11.64 -0.30 -6.48
C LEU A 100 12.66 0.35 -7.43
N LEU A 101 13.51 -0.45 -8.13
CA LEU A 101 14.43 0.05 -9.15
C LEU A 101 13.69 0.91 -10.19
N PRO A 102 14.40 1.80 -10.91
CA PRO A 102 13.91 3.14 -11.29
C PRO A 102 12.52 3.20 -11.92
N ASP A 103 12.03 2.08 -12.41
CA ASP A 103 10.76 2.03 -13.14
C ASP A 103 9.63 1.26 -12.42
N ASN A 104 9.88 0.76 -11.20
CA ASN A 104 8.87 0.03 -10.45
C ASN A 104 8.17 0.94 -9.43
N ILE A 105 6.87 0.75 -9.29
CA ILE A 105 6.02 1.47 -8.35
C ILE A 105 5.24 0.50 -7.46
N ILE A 106 4.79 1.00 -6.32
CA ILE A 106 3.85 0.27 -5.47
C ILE A 106 2.45 0.61 -5.96
N GLU A 107 1.70 -0.41 -6.30
CA GLU A 107 0.33 -0.34 -6.81
C GLU A 107 -0.65 -0.91 -5.79
N HIS A 108 -1.84 -0.31 -5.69
CA HIS A 108 -2.98 -0.84 -4.95
C HIS A 108 -3.93 -1.53 -5.92
N LEU A 109 -4.16 -2.83 -5.78
CA LEU A 109 -4.98 -3.59 -6.72
C LEU A 109 -6.42 -3.08 -6.82
N ASP A 110 -6.97 -2.61 -5.71
CA ASP A 110 -8.32 -2.06 -5.60
C ASP A 110 -8.40 -0.55 -5.87
N ASN A 111 -7.30 0.09 -6.30
CA ASN A 111 -7.17 1.54 -6.50
C ASN A 111 -7.42 2.38 -5.23
N ASN A 112 -7.48 1.77 -4.06
CA ASN A 112 -7.66 2.44 -2.79
C ASN A 112 -6.33 2.62 -2.06
N GLY A 113 -5.73 3.80 -2.12
CA GLY A 113 -4.45 4.11 -1.49
C GLY A 113 -4.44 4.03 0.04
N LEU A 114 -5.60 3.83 0.67
CA LEU A 114 -5.74 3.59 2.10
C LEU A 114 -5.73 2.10 2.45
N ASN A 115 -5.92 1.20 1.48
CA ASN A 115 -5.84 -0.23 1.68
C ASN A 115 -4.40 -0.72 1.50
N CYS A 116 -3.65 -0.67 2.58
CA CYS A 116 -2.27 -1.13 2.66
C CYS A 116 -2.16 -2.59 3.14
N SER A 117 -3.22 -3.41 2.94
CA SER A 117 -3.12 -4.84 3.20
C SER A 117 -2.16 -5.50 2.22
N TYR A 118 -1.48 -6.54 2.69
CA TYR A 118 -0.44 -7.21 1.94
C TYR A 118 -0.91 -7.75 0.58
N ASP A 119 -2.09 -8.36 0.56
CA ASP A 119 -2.67 -8.95 -0.66
C ASP A 119 -3.10 -7.89 -1.69
N ASN A 120 -3.22 -6.64 -1.26
CA ASN A 120 -3.60 -5.51 -2.11
C ASN A 120 -2.39 -4.70 -2.62
N LEU A 121 -1.19 -4.88 -2.03
CA LEU A 121 0.00 -4.12 -2.42
C LEU A 121 0.88 -4.93 -3.36
N HIS A 122 1.07 -4.41 -4.58
CA HIS A 122 1.91 -5.04 -5.58
C HIS A 122 3.02 -4.09 -6.05
N ILE A 123 4.14 -4.65 -6.46
CA ILE A 123 5.23 -3.89 -7.10
C ILE A 123 5.19 -4.21 -8.59
N LEU A 124 4.86 -3.22 -9.37
CA LEU A 124 4.71 -3.30 -10.82
C LEU A 124 5.65 -2.32 -11.52
N SER A 125 6.00 -2.61 -12.78
CA SER A 125 6.65 -1.60 -13.61
C SER A 125 5.69 -0.45 -13.91
N SER A 126 6.23 0.76 -14.03
CA SER A 126 5.43 1.96 -14.35
C SER A 126 4.62 1.79 -15.65
N ASP A 127 5.17 1.08 -16.64
CA ASP A 127 4.47 0.86 -17.90
C ASP A 127 3.28 -0.09 -17.76
N ARG A 128 3.38 -1.12 -16.91
CA ARG A 128 2.26 -2.01 -16.60
C ARG A 128 1.15 -1.28 -15.84
N ASN A 129 1.53 -0.41 -14.90
CA ASN A 129 0.54 0.41 -14.20
C ASN A 129 -0.20 1.37 -15.14
N LYS A 130 0.51 1.99 -16.10
CA LYS A 130 -0.13 2.80 -17.14
C LYS A 130 -1.07 1.97 -18.01
N GLY A 131 -0.66 0.73 -18.32
CA GLY A 131 -1.50 -0.23 -19.06
C GLY A 131 -2.79 -0.56 -18.29
N LYS A 132 -2.69 -0.81 -16.97
CA LYS A 132 -3.84 -1.03 -16.09
C LYS A 132 -4.79 0.19 -16.10
N ALA A 133 -4.25 1.37 -15.84
CA ALA A 133 -5.03 2.61 -15.81
C ALA A 133 -5.73 2.90 -17.16
N PHE A 134 -5.09 2.54 -18.26
CA PHE A 134 -5.68 2.75 -19.59
C PHE A 134 -6.75 1.70 -19.94
N LEU A 135 -6.55 0.44 -19.54
CA LEU A 135 -7.38 -0.69 -20.00
C LEU A 135 -8.48 -1.07 -19.00
N ILE A 136 -8.27 -0.82 -17.71
CA ILE A 136 -9.13 -1.34 -16.63
C ILE A 136 -9.80 -0.21 -15.87
N ASP A 137 -9.06 0.84 -15.52
CA ASP A 137 -9.54 1.89 -14.61
C ASP A 137 -10.31 3.00 -15.34
N LYS A 138 -10.14 3.13 -16.67
CA LYS A 138 -10.97 4.02 -17.48
C LYS A 138 -12.16 3.24 -17.99
N GLU A 139 -13.35 3.82 -17.89
CA GLU A 139 -14.47 3.44 -18.76
C GLU A 139 -14.03 3.66 -20.22
N VAL A 140 -13.41 2.65 -20.78
CA VAL A 140 -13.05 2.67 -22.19
C VAL A 140 -14.34 2.52 -22.94
N ASP A 141 -14.72 3.57 -23.68
CA ASP A 141 -15.77 3.51 -24.67
C ASP A 141 -15.62 2.21 -25.49
N LYS A 142 -16.64 1.41 -25.42
CA LYS A 142 -16.82 0.04 -25.90
C LYS A 142 -16.01 -0.31 -27.13
N PHE A 143 -14.85 -0.90 -26.95
CA PHE A 143 -14.18 -1.63 -28.00
C PHE A 143 -14.92 -2.95 -28.23
N HIS A 144 -15.70 -3.02 -29.26
CA HIS A 144 -16.43 -4.23 -29.65
C HIS A 144 -15.44 -5.36 -30.01
N GLY A 145 -15.41 -6.40 -29.22
CA GLY A 145 -15.23 -7.75 -29.78
C GLY A 145 -13.95 -8.51 -29.50
N ILE A 146 -12.96 -8.06 -28.70
CA ILE A 146 -11.77 -8.88 -28.42
C ILE A 146 -11.54 -8.99 -26.91
N PRO A 147 -11.53 -10.21 -26.34
CA PRO A 147 -11.11 -10.38 -24.95
C PRO A 147 -9.64 -9.99 -24.83
N LEU A 148 -9.34 -9.09 -23.89
CA LEU A 148 -7.98 -8.75 -23.53
C LEU A 148 -7.51 -9.68 -22.40
N PHE A 149 -6.46 -10.44 -22.63
CA PHE A 149 -5.83 -11.26 -21.62
C PHE A 149 -4.66 -10.48 -21.02
N ILE A 150 -4.71 -10.23 -19.72
CA ILE A 150 -3.58 -9.70 -18.98
C ILE A 150 -3.07 -10.83 -18.08
N THR A 151 -1.84 -11.24 -18.30
CA THR A 151 -1.17 -12.21 -17.43
C THR A 151 -0.05 -11.49 -16.68
N ASP A 152 -0.10 -11.53 -15.38
CA ASP A 152 0.93 -10.96 -14.53
C ASP A 152 1.59 -12.02 -13.65
N VAL A 153 2.85 -11.79 -13.31
CA VAL A 153 3.61 -12.64 -12.42
C VAL A 153 3.95 -11.86 -11.16
N PHE A 154 3.41 -12.32 -10.04
CA PHE A 154 3.63 -11.70 -8.75
C PHE A 154 4.57 -12.55 -7.91
N TYR A 155 5.37 -11.88 -7.09
CA TYR A 155 6.19 -12.52 -6.07
C TYR A 155 5.67 -12.12 -4.70
N SER A 156 5.20 -13.11 -3.95
CA SER A 156 4.70 -12.94 -2.60
C SER A 156 5.28 -14.02 -1.70
N HIS A 157 5.85 -13.65 -0.54
CA HIS A 157 6.46 -14.58 0.42
C HIS A 157 7.45 -15.55 -0.23
N ASN A 158 8.31 -15.07 -1.14
CA ASN A 158 9.25 -15.89 -1.93
C ASN A 158 8.57 -16.96 -2.82
N ARG A 159 7.27 -16.84 -3.07
CA ARG A 159 6.54 -17.68 -4.02
C ARG A 159 6.17 -16.88 -5.25
N ARG A 160 6.22 -17.55 -6.39
CA ARG A 160 5.78 -17.01 -7.67
C ARG A 160 4.31 -17.32 -7.87
N TYR A 161 3.50 -16.29 -8.08
CA TYR A 161 2.10 -16.41 -8.42
C TYR A 161 1.87 -15.96 -9.85
N TYR A 162 0.95 -16.62 -10.52
CA TYR A 162 0.48 -16.20 -11.84
C TYR A 162 -0.96 -15.76 -11.66
N GLN A 163 -1.26 -14.54 -12.04
CA GLN A 163 -2.63 -14.05 -12.13
C GLN A 163 -2.96 -13.85 -13.60
N MET A 164 -4.06 -14.45 -14.04
CA MET A 164 -4.64 -14.21 -15.35
C MET A 164 -5.94 -13.48 -15.15
N GLN A 165 -6.02 -12.26 -15.68
CA GLN A 165 -7.24 -11.50 -15.71
C GLN A 165 -7.81 -11.55 -17.13
N ILE A 166 -9.07 -11.96 -17.25
CA ILE A 166 -9.81 -11.95 -18.50
C ILE A 166 -10.84 -10.85 -18.39
N THR A 167 -10.67 -9.81 -19.20
CA THR A 167 -11.63 -8.71 -19.27
C THR A 167 -12.48 -8.89 -20.54
N PHE A 168 -13.78 -8.96 -20.37
CA PHE A 168 -14.74 -9.00 -21.48
C PHE A 168 -15.27 -7.60 -21.70
N ASN A 169 -15.26 -7.15 -22.94
CA ASN A 169 -15.81 -5.85 -23.36
C ASN A 169 -17.33 -5.91 -23.61
N TYR A 170 -18.03 -6.84 -22.96
CA TYR A 170 -19.48 -6.95 -23.08
C TYR A 170 -20.15 -6.90 -21.73
N ASP A 171 -21.24 -6.19 -21.64
CA ASP A 171 -22.23 -6.41 -20.61
C ASP A 171 -22.91 -7.77 -20.91
N LEU A 172 -22.75 -8.74 -19.99
CA LEU A 172 -23.46 -10.00 -20.01
C LEU A 172 -24.91 -9.81 -19.58
#